data_3e96d45207548c9523cd8a77ac6b4e98
#
_entry.id   3e96d45207548c9523cd8a77ac6b4e98
#
_cell.length_a   1.000
_cell.length_b   1.000
_cell.length_c   1.000
_cell.angle_alpha   90.00
_cell.angle_beta   90.00
_cell.angle_gamma   90.00
#
_symmetry.space_group_name_H-M   'P 1'
#
loop_
_entity.id
_entity.type
_entity.pdbx_description
1 polymer ?
#
loop_
_entity_poly.entity_id
_entity_poly.type
_entity_poly.pdbx_seq_one_letter_code
_entity_poly.pdbx_strand_id
1 'polypeptide(L)'
;MSQLLLKQLEEISKMKMFILENCPHCKRARAWIEEFKQENPIYQSIEIELIDEQVNSEVANQYDYYYVPALFDGNIKLHEGVASKEGIRKIFDKYLKNDI
;
A
#
# COMPACT_ATOMS: atom_id res chain seq x y z
N MET A 1 -12.77 -25.69 4.84
CA MET A 1 -12.41 -24.94 5.29
C MET A 1 -12.34 -23.91 4.65
N SER A 2 -12.19 -23.54 4.52
CA SER A 2 -13.17 -22.86 4.57
C SER A 2 -12.99 -21.51 3.97
N GLN A 3 -14.10 -21.01 3.47
CA GLN A 3 -14.13 -19.68 2.91
C GLN A 3 -13.65 -18.64 3.90
N LEU A 4 -13.84 -18.88 5.18
CA LEU A 4 -13.40 -17.96 6.21
C LEU A 4 -11.88 -17.87 6.25
N LEU A 5 -11.19 -18.99 6.12
CA LEU A 5 -9.75 -19.00 6.11
C LEU A 5 -9.19 -18.29 4.86
N LEU A 6 -9.81 -18.56 3.71
CA LEU A 6 -9.40 -17.90 2.47
C LEU A 6 -9.60 -16.39 2.56
N LYS A 7 -10.71 -15.98 3.15
CA LYS A 7 -10.99 -14.55 3.31
C LYS A 7 -9.96 -13.89 4.22
N GLN A 8 -9.55 -14.55 5.28
CA GLN A 8 -8.52 -14.02 6.17
C GLN A 8 -7.18 -13.89 5.45
N LEU A 9 -6.83 -14.84 4.61
CA LEU A 9 -5.61 -14.76 3.83
C LEU A 9 -5.63 -13.61 2.85
N GLU A 10 -6.77 -13.38 2.21
CA GLU A 10 -6.92 -12.25 1.30
C GLU A 10 -6.76 -10.92 2.02
N GLU A 11 -7.33 -10.78 3.21
CA GLU A 11 -7.19 -9.57 4.01
C GLU A 11 -5.75 -9.35 4.47
N ILE A 12 -5.06 -10.41 4.86
CA ILE A 12 -3.67 -10.32 5.30
C ILE A 12 -2.76 -9.88 4.15
N SER A 13 -3.06 -10.30 2.93
CA SER A 13 -2.20 -10.01 1.78
C SER A 13 -2.48 -8.68 1.11
N LYS A 14 -3.38 -7.86 1.67
CA LYS A 14 -3.77 -6.61 1.05
C LYS A 14 -3.07 -5.43 1.69
N MET A 15 -2.45 -4.60 0.87
CA MET A 15 -1.86 -3.37 1.33
C MET A 15 -2.87 -2.23 1.33
N LYS A 16 -2.67 -1.27 2.21
CA LYS A 16 -3.41 -0.01 2.20
C LYS A 16 -2.44 1.13 1.97
N MET A 17 -2.85 2.09 1.17
CA MET A 17 -2.07 3.29 0.92
C MET A 17 -2.93 4.51 1.21
N PHE A 18 -2.54 5.28 2.21
CA PHE A 18 -3.23 6.51 2.58
C PHE A 18 -2.67 7.66 1.77
N ILE A 19 -3.56 8.44 1.18
CA ILE A 19 -3.19 9.51 0.26
C ILE A 19 -4.05 10.74 0.50
N LEU A 20 -3.59 11.86 -0.08
CA LEU A 20 -4.41 13.03 -0.33
C LEU A 20 -4.45 13.24 -1.83
N GLU A 21 -5.60 13.55 -2.38
CA GLU A 21 -5.78 13.58 -3.82
C GLU A 21 -4.86 14.58 -4.51
N ASN A 22 -4.63 15.74 -3.89
CA ASN A 22 -3.82 16.78 -4.50
C ASN A 22 -2.36 16.76 -4.06
N CYS A 23 -1.92 15.71 -3.41
CA CYS A 23 -0.55 15.60 -2.93
C CYS A 23 0.40 15.16 -4.04
N PRO A 24 1.40 15.96 -4.42
CA PRO A 24 2.32 15.59 -5.49
C PRO A 24 3.12 14.33 -5.17
N HIS A 25 3.46 14.12 -3.91
CA HIS A 25 4.20 12.94 -3.49
C HIS A 25 3.36 11.67 -3.66
N CYS A 26 2.07 11.77 -3.37
CA CYS A 26 1.14 10.67 -3.57
C CYS A 26 0.98 10.34 -5.05
N LYS A 27 0.89 11.37 -5.89
CA LYS A 27 0.77 11.18 -7.33
C LYS A 27 1.98 10.49 -7.92
N ARG A 28 3.18 10.90 -7.50
CA ARG A 28 4.40 10.25 -7.97
C ARG A 28 4.47 8.78 -7.53
N ALA A 29 4.15 8.52 -6.28
CA ALA A 29 4.17 7.15 -5.77
C ALA A 29 3.20 6.26 -6.54
N ARG A 30 2.01 6.75 -6.82
CA ARG A 30 1.02 6.00 -7.58
C ARG A 30 1.50 5.72 -9.01
N ALA A 31 2.15 6.70 -9.63
CA ALA A 31 2.68 6.53 -10.97
C ALA A 31 3.77 5.44 -11.00
N TRP A 32 4.66 5.43 -10.02
CA TRP A 32 5.69 4.41 -9.92
C TRP A 32 5.09 3.02 -9.71
N ILE A 33 4.07 2.92 -8.88
CA ILE A 33 3.38 1.65 -8.65
C ILE A 33 2.79 1.11 -9.96
N GLU A 34 2.15 1.99 -10.74
CA GLU A 34 1.61 1.57 -12.03
C GLU A 34 2.71 1.14 -13.00
N GLU A 35 3.83 1.85 -13.02
CA GLU A 35 4.96 1.46 -13.85
C GLU A 35 5.47 0.07 -13.47
N PHE A 36 5.63 -0.20 -12.18
CA PHE A 36 6.10 -1.50 -11.73
C PHE A 36 5.16 -2.61 -12.18
N LYS A 37 3.86 -2.39 -12.04
CA LYS A 37 2.89 -3.40 -12.45
C LYS A 37 2.89 -3.65 -13.94
N GLN A 38 3.13 -2.61 -14.75
CA GLN A 38 3.22 -2.76 -16.19
C GLN A 38 4.50 -3.43 -16.63
N GLU A 39 5.61 -3.15 -15.96
CA GLU A 39 6.91 -3.69 -16.33
C GLU A 39 7.09 -5.14 -15.92
N ASN A 40 6.49 -5.56 -14.81
CA ASN A 40 6.72 -6.90 -14.28
C ASN A 40 5.44 -7.51 -13.75
N PRO A 41 4.96 -8.59 -14.40
CA PRO A 41 3.71 -9.22 -14.00
C PRO A 41 3.67 -9.68 -12.53
N ILE A 42 4.81 -9.95 -11.91
CA ILE A 42 4.84 -10.39 -10.53
C ILE A 42 4.25 -9.34 -9.59
N TYR A 43 4.37 -8.06 -9.93
CA TYR A 43 3.83 -6.98 -9.11
C TYR A 43 2.33 -6.81 -9.29
N GLN A 44 1.74 -7.39 -10.33
CA GLN A 44 0.30 -7.29 -10.55
C GLN A 44 -0.51 -8.02 -9.50
N SER A 45 0.11 -8.98 -8.81
CA SER A 45 -0.56 -9.70 -7.74
C SER A 45 -0.70 -8.88 -6.45
N ILE A 46 0.00 -7.76 -6.35
CA ILE A 46 -0.06 -6.92 -5.16
C ILE A 46 -1.28 -6.01 -5.26
N GLU A 47 -2.24 -6.24 -4.38
CA GLU A 47 -3.41 -5.40 -4.32
C GLU A 47 -3.20 -4.29 -3.31
N ILE A 48 -3.49 -3.06 -3.71
CA ILE A 48 -3.34 -1.89 -2.86
C ILE A 48 -4.66 -1.14 -2.83
N GLU A 49 -5.22 -1.01 -1.64
CA GLU A 49 -6.40 -0.21 -1.44
C GLU A 49 -5.98 1.23 -1.21
N LEU A 50 -6.40 2.12 -2.10
CA LEU A 50 -6.11 3.55 -1.96
C LEU A 50 -7.18 4.19 -1.08
N ILE A 51 -6.75 4.87 -0.04
CA ILE A 51 -7.66 5.51 0.90
C ILE A 51 -7.30 6.99 0.99
N ASP A 52 -8.21 7.84 0.52
CA ASP A 52 -8.06 9.27 0.67
C ASP A 52 -8.46 9.65 2.09
N GLU A 53 -7.53 10.19 2.86
CA GLU A 53 -7.76 10.43 4.28
C GLU A 53 -8.79 11.54 4.54
N GLN A 54 -9.05 12.40 3.58
CA GLN A 54 -10.09 13.42 3.75
C GLN A 54 -11.48 12.84 3.53
N VAL A 55 -11.59 11.86 2.62
CA VAL A 55 -12.86 11.23 2.32
C VAL A 55 -13.19 10.16 3.36
N ASN A 56 -12.18 9.41 3.79
CA ASN A 56 -12.35 8.29 4.71
C ASN A 56 -11.60 8.52 6.01
N SER A 57 -11.86 9.65 6.65
CA SER A 57 -11.12 10.03 7.85
C SER A 57 -11.29 9.04 9.00
N GLU A 58 -12.44 8.38 9.10
CA GLU A 58 -12.66 7.39 10.14
C GLU A 58 -11.70 6.21 10.02
N VAL A 59 -11.46 5.76 8.79
CA VAL A 59 -10.52 4.68 8.56
C VAL A 59 -9.10 5.18 8.83
N ALA A 60 -8.75 6.34 8.29
CA ALA A 60 -7.41 6.89 8.44
C ALA A 60 -7.02 7.09 9.91
N ASN A 61 -8.00 7.52 10.73
CA ASN A 61 -7.72 7.78 12.15
C ASN A 61 -7.42 6.53 12.96
N GLN A 62 -7.63 5.35 12.40
CA GLN A 62 -7.30 4.10 13.06
C GLN A 62 -5.84 3.69 12.85
N TYR A 63 -5.11 4.43 12.00
CA TYR A 63 -3.73 4.10 11.65
C TYR A 63 -2.78 5.18 12.15
N ASP A 64 -1.59 4.76 12.54
CA ASP A 64 -0.61 5.65 13.15
C ASP A 64 0.35 6.19 12.10
N TYR A 65 0.01 7.31 11.49
CA TYR A 65 0.88 8.00 10.55
C TYR A 65 0.59 9.49 10.55
N TYR A 66 1.58 10.28 10.12
CA TYR A 66 1.44 11.74 10.04
C TYR A 66 1.59 12.27 8.63
N TYR A 67 2.28 11.56 7.75
CA TYR A 67 2.57 12.05 6.41
C TYR A 67 2.12 11.05 5.35
N VAL A 68 1.67 11.58 4.21
CA VAL A 68 1.25 10.77 3.07
C VAL A 68 2.25 10.93 1.93
N PRO A 69 2.42 9.91 1.07
CA PRO A 69 1.73 8.63 1.12
C PRO A 69 2.21 7.75 2.27
N ALA A 70 1.29 7.00 2.86
CA ALA A 70 1.62 6.05 3.92
C ALA A 70 1.16 4.67 3.51
N LEU A 71 2.05 3.69 3.57
CA LEU A 71 1.79 2.31 3.16
C LEU A 71 1.76 1.40 4.37
N PHE A 72 0.73 0.56 4.43
CA PHE A 72 0.55 -0.40 5.52
C PHE A 72 0.25 -1.79 4.96
N ASP A 73 0.74 -2.80 5.66
CA ASP A 73 0.33 -4.18 5.46
C ASP A 73 -0.34 -4.60 6.77
N GLY A 74 -1.67 -4.67 6.76
CA GLY A 74 -2.41 -4.80 8.00
C GLY A 74 -2.12 -3.60 8.90
N ASN A 75 -1.62 -3.85 10.09
CA ASN A 75 -1.25 -2.79 11.04
C ASN A 75 0.24 -2.44 11.00
N ILE A 76 0.98 -3.06 10.10
CA ILE A 76 2.41 -2.83 9.99
C ILE A 76 2.67 -1.69 9.01
N LYS A 77 3.29 -0.62 9.49
CA LYS A 77 3.64 0.50 8.64
C LYS A 77 4.88 0.16 7.82
N LEU A 78 4.74 0.23 6.51
CA LEU A 78 5.83 -0.06 5.58
C LEU A 78 6.56 1.19 5.13
N HIS A 79 5.84 2.32 5.07
CA HIS A 79 6.41 3.58 4.60
C HIS A 79 5.53 4.74 5.02
N GLU A 80 6.16 5.90 5.21
CA GLU A 80 5.45 7.12 5.54
C GLU A 80 6.18 8.31 4.92
N GLY A 81 5.42 9.18 4.25
CA GLY A 81 5.96 10.43 3.70
C GLY A 81 6.53 10.29 2.30
N VAL A 82 7.43 11.20 1.94
CA VAL A 82 8.01 11.23 0.61
C VAL A 82 8.67 9.89 0.28
N ALA A 83 8.29 9.31 -0.86
CA ALA A 83 8.78 8.02 -1.28
C ALA A 83 9.76 8.18 -2.44
N SER A 84 10.60 7.17 -2.64
CA SER A 84 11.40 7.05 -3.85
C SER A 84 10.94 5.84 -4.64
N LYS A 85 11.23 5.84 -5.93
CA LYS A 85 10.86 4.71 -6.79
C LYS A 85 11.52 3.42 -6.30
N GLU A 86 12.81 3.50 -5.97
CA GLU A 86 13.55 2.35 -5.48
C GLU A 86 13.05 1.87 -4.12
N GLY A 87 12.66 2.81 -3.26
CA GLY A 87 12.12 2.47 -1.95
C GLY A 87 10.84 1.67 -2.06
N ILE A 88 9.95 2.08 -2.97
CA ILE A 88 8.70 1.35 -3.19
C ILE A 88 8.97 -0.03 -3.76
N ARG A 89 9.94 -0.15 -4.68
CA ARG A 89 10.31 -1.45 -5.24
C ARG A 89 10.78 -2.40 -4.13
N LYS A 90 11.60 -1.92 -3.22
CA LYS A 90 12.08 -2.73 -2.11
C LYS A 90 10.94 -3.21 -1.22
N ILE A 91 9.97 -2.34 -0.97
CA ILE A 91 8.78 -2.70 -0.20
C ILE A 91 8.02 -3.82 -0.90
N PHE A 92 7.79 -3.68 -2.20
CA PHE A 92 7.08 -4.68 -2.98
C PHE A 92 7.81 -6.02 -2.99
N ASP A 93 9.13 -6.00 -3.15
CA ASP A 93 9.92 -7.22 -3.16
C ASP A 93 9.87 -7.95 -1.82
N LYS A 94 9.95 -7.21 -0.72
CA LYS A 94 9.82 -7.80 0.61
C LYS A 94 8.43 -8.35 0.85
N TYR A 95 7.42 -7.63 0.41
CA TYR A 95 6.04 -8.06 0.57
C TYR A 95 5.80 -9.38 -0.16
N LEU A 96 6.30 -9.51 -1.38
CA LEU A 96 6.15 -10.73 -2.17
C LEU A 96 6.90 -11.91 -1.57
N LYS A 97 7.98 -11.64 -0.84
CA LYS A 97 8.75 -12.69 -0.17
C LYS A 97 8.25 -12.99 1.23
N ASN A 98 7.21 -12.31 1.69
CA ASN A 98 6.69 -12.44 3.06
C ASN A 98 7.74 -12.10 4.13
N ASP A 99 8.63 -11.14 3.83
CA ASP A 99 9.66 -10.70 4.76
C ASP A 99 9.22 -9.50 5.60
N ILE A 100 7.97 -9.18 5.55
CA ILE A 100 7.40 -8.04 6.28
C ILE A 100 6.62 -8.52 7.47
#